data_65a9d0d7e68144db290ef86f5679cc42
#
_entry.id   65a9d0d7e68144db290ef86f5679cc42
#
_cell.length_a   1.000
_cell.length_b   1.000
_cell.length_c   1.000
_cell.angle_alpha   90.00
_cell.angle_beta   90.00
_cell.angle_gamma   90.00
#
_symmetry.space_group_name_H-M   'P 1'
#
loop_
_entity.id
_entity.type
_entity.pdbx_description
1 polymer ?
#
loop_
_entity_poly.entity_id
_entity_poly.type
_entity_poly.pdbx_seq_one_letter_code
_entity_poly.pdbx_strand_id
1 'polypeptide(L)'
;MKKLIAFMFGVLLLLTQVAFADPVTPSVKPTVAVMYINNGKTKYDDVVDQSILANLAKCISPDKYVYVDGKPYIEKLNKMGIVDISTAERSDIVDALDGENVDYVVYAEVQPFVRKEKRSFFSYGLKITTQIPFKIIDVVNNKYLYNGKFVESADDSTMFGGLGNKGIALKAVEQANQQMASVLTARLPETKPVKATK
;
A
#
# COMPACT_ATOMS: atom_id res chain seq x y z
N MET A 1 -2.34 -50.51 -49.75
CA MET A 1 -1.28 -49.48 -49.74
C MET A 1 -1.82 -48.05 -49.55
N LYS A 2 -2.91 -47.62 -50.21
CA LYS A 2 -3.44 -46.23 -50.04
C LYS A 2 -3.92 -45.88 -48.63
N LYS A 3 -4.44 -46.85 -47.85
CA LYS A 3 -4.90 -46.63 -46.46
C LYS A 3 -3.78 -46.47 -45.43
N LEU A 4 -2.60 -47.06 -45.69
CA LEU A 4 -1.44 -46.96 -44.80
C LEU A 4 -0.76 -45.59 -44.88
N ILE A 5 -0.76 -44.99 -46.06
CA ILE A 5 -0.18 -43.66 -46.35
C ILE A 5 -1.03 -42.57 -45.63
N ALA A 6 -2.36 -42.71 -45.64
CA ALA A 6 -3.25 -41.77 -44.96
C ALA A 6 -3.06 -41.78 -43.43
N PHE A 7 -2.75 -42.94 -42.86
CA PHE A 7 -2.52 -43.08 -41.40
C PHE A 7 -1.17 -42.48 -40.99
N MET A 8 -0.13 -42.64 -41.81
CA MET A 8 1.17 -42.00 -41.55
C MET A 8 1.12 -40.46 -41.65
N PHE A 9 0.32 -39.92 -42.59
CA PHE A 9 0.14 -38.46 -42.68
C PHE A 9 -0.65 -37.88 -41.48
N GLY A 10 -1.63 -38.63 -40.97
CA GLY A 10 -2.40 -38.22 -39.79
C GLY A 10 -1.56 -38.20 -38.48
N VAL A 11 -0.62 -39.12 -38.33
CA VAL A 11 0.28 -39.19 -37.17
C VAL A 11 1.36 -38.11 -37.23
N LEU A 12 1.82 -37.75 -38.45
CA LEU A 12 2.83 -36.69 -38.64
C LEU A 12 2.27 -35.29 -38.32
N LEU A 13 0.96 -35.06 -38.56
CA LEU A 13 0.30 -33.80 -38.24
C LEU A 13 0.01 -33.61 -36.75
N LEU A 14 -0.03 -34.69 -35.94
CA LEU A 14 -0.24 -34.64 -34.51
C LEU A 14 1.04 -34.35 -33.73
N LEU A 15 2.22 -34.51 -34.35
CA LEU A 15 3.52 -34.26 -33.70
C LEU A 15 4.03 -32.83 -33.84
N THR A 16 3.34 -31.94 -34.55
CA THR A 16 3.79 -30.54 -34.75
C THR A 16 3.16 -29.52 -33.83
N GLN A 17 2.34 -29.95 -32.86
CA GLN A 17 1.95 -29.07 -31.73
C GLN A 17 2.96 -29.18 -30.57
N VAL A 18 4.24 -28.96 -30.83
CA VAL A 18 5.15 -28.52 -29.80
C VAL A 18 4.72 -27.07 -29.52
N ALA A 19 3.86 -26.90 -28.51
CA ALA A 19 3.63 -25.60 -27.93
C ALA A 19 5.03 -25.09 -27.52
N PHE A 20 5.57 -24.14 -28.26
CA PHE A 20 6.64 -23.28 -27.76
C PHE A 20 6.01 -22.54 -26.58
N ALA A 21 6.10 -23.13 -25.39
CA ALA A 21 5.97 -22.36 -24.17
C ALA A 21 7.06 -21.30 -24.30
N ASP A 22 6.65 -20.05 -24.52
CA ASP A 22 7.56 -18.92 -24.40
C ASP A 22 8.36 -19.14 -23.12
N PRO A 23 9.71 -19.01 -23.14
CA PRO A 23 10.48 -19.12 -21.93
C PRO A 23 9.91 -18.09 -20.96
N VAL A 24 9.30 -18.58 -19.87
CA VAL A 24 8.81 -17.73 -18.77
C VAL A 24 10.06 -17.05 -18.23
N THR A 25 10.37 -15.90 -18.79
CA THR A 25 11.41 -15.02 -18.24
C THR A 25 10.96 -14.75 -16.81
N PRO A 26 11.76 -15.10 -15.80
CA PRO A 26 11.36 -14.85 -14.41
C PRO A 26 11.07 -13.34 -14.31
N SER A 27 9.80 -13.00 -14.04
CA SER A 27 9.42 -11.59 -13.92
C SER A 27 10.19 -11.03 -12.73
N VAL A 28 11.08 -10.08 -12.99
CA VAL A 28 11.84 -9.42 -11.94
C VAL A 28 10.85 -8.65 -11.08
N LYS A 29 10.74 -9.03 -9.79
CA LYS A 29 9.82 -8.39 -8.85
C LYS A 29 10.12 -6.89 -8.77
N PRO A 30 9.10 -6.03 -8.74
CA PRO A 30 9.31 -4.61 -8.54
C PRO A 30 9.74 -4.31 -7.10
N THR A 31 10.57 -3.30 -6.95
CA THR A 31 11.07 -2.80 -5.67
C THR A 31 10.15 -1.72 -5.15
N VAL A 32 9.61 -1.90 -3.95
CA VAL A 32 8.66 -0.97 -3.32
C VAL A 32 9.26 -0.41 -2.04
N ALA A 33 9.47 0.91 -1.99
CA ALA A 33 9.84 1.60 -0.77
C ALA A 33 8.58 1.99 0.02
N VAL A 34 8.54 1.62 1.31
CA VAL A 34 7.41 1.95 2.19
C VAL A 34 7.83 3.05 3.14
N MET A 35 7.27 4.24 2.94
CA MET A 35 7.44 5.41 3.78
C MET A 35 6.27 5.50 4.75
N TYR A 36 6.49 5.12 6.01
CA TYR A 36 5.48 5.15 7.05
C TYR A 36 5.83 6.16 8.14
N ILE A 37 4.84 6.97 8.56
CA ILE A 37 4.97 7.94 9.64
C ILE A 37 3.75 7.83 10.56
N ASN A 38 3.98 7.83 11.87
CA ASN A 38 2.92 7.96 12.85
C ASN A 38 3.03 9.29 13.60
N ASN A 39 2.10 10.18 13.33
CA ASN A 39 1.91 11.47 14.01
C ASN A 39 0.72 11.45 14.97
N GLY A 40 0.18 10.28 15.32
CA GLY A 40 -0.98 10.10 16.20
C GLY A 40 -0.78 10.67 17.60
N LYS A 41 0.46 10.59 18.13
CA LYS A 41 0.88 11.13 19.45
C LYS A 41 0.00 10.61 20.58
N THR A 42 -0.25 9.31 20.60
CA THR A 42 -1.07 8.65 21.60
C THR A 42 -0.26 7.69 22.47
N LYS A 43 -0.84 7.23 23.58
CA LYS A 43 -0.21 6.21 24.44
C LYS A 43 -0.27 4.79 23.86
N TYR A 44 -0.88 4.61 22.67
CA TYR A 44 -1.06 3.33 21.98
C TYR A 44 -0.53 3.36 20.53
N ASP A 45 0.37 4.29 20.25
CA ASP A 45 0.99 4.42 18.92
C ASP A 45 1.65 3.11 18.47
N ASP A 46 2.34 2.39 19.36
CA ASP A 46 2.96 1.10 19.04
C ASP A 46 1.95 0.08 18.49
N VAL A 47 0.72 0.08 18.99
CA VAL A 47 -0.33 -0.85 18.52
C VAL A 47 -0.89 -0.40 17.17
N VAL A 48 -0.99 0.92 16.96
CA VAL A 48 -1.36 1.51 15.67
C VAL A 48 -0.31 1.18 14.62
N ASP A 49 0.98 1.38 14.93
CA ASP A 49 2.11 1.07 14.06
C ASP A 49 2.10 -0.41 13.67
N GLN A 50 1.97 -1.29 14.66
CA GLN A 50 1.90 -2.72 14.42
C GLN A 50 0.75 -3.09 13.48
N SER A 51 -0.43 -2.50 13.67
CA SER A 51 -1.61 -2.76 12.85
C SER A 51 -1.39 -2.33 11.39
N ILE A 52 -0.88 -1.12 11.17
CA ILE A 52 -0.68 -0.56 9.83
C ILE A 52 0.48 -1.25 9.12
N LEU A 53 1.62 -1.42 9.79
CA LEU A 53 2.79 -2.07 9.19
C LEU A 53 2.51 -3.54 8.85
N ALA A 54 1.77 -4.27 9.69
CA ALA A 54 1.35 -5.63 9.38
C ALA A 54 0.43 -5.69 8.14
N ASN A 55 -0.49 -4.73 7.99
CA ASN A 55 -1.35 -4.63 6.82
C ASN A 55 -0.54 -4.32 5.55
N LEU A 56 0.38 -3.35 5.60
CA LEU A 56 1.26 -3.00 4.49
C LEU A 56 2.15 -4.20 4.09
N ALA A 57 2.76 -4.88 5.06
CA ALA A 57 3.60 -6.07 4.81
C ALA A 57 2.81 -7.23 4.19
N LYS A 58 1.55 -7.41 4.56
CA LYS A 58 0.66 -8.40 3.94
C LYS A 58 0.35 -8.07 2.48
N CYS A 59 0.10 -6.80 2.17
CA CYS A 59 -0.22 -6.36 0.81
C CYS A 59 1.02 -6.32 -0.09
N ILE A 60 2.17 -5.91 0.47
CA ILE A 60 3.48 -5.84 -0.22
C ILE A 60 4.28 -7.10 0.14
N SER A 61 3.72 -8.27 -0.21
CA SER A 61 4.32 -9.54 0.16
C SER A 61 5.63 -9.81 -0.60
N PRO A 62 6.62 -10.49 0.03
CA PRO A 62 7.88 -10.82 -0.62
C PRO A 62 7.74 -11.79 -1.80
N ASP A 63 6.58 -12.42 -1.96
CA ASP A 63 6.31 -13.26 -3.14
C ASP A 63 6.15 -12.42 -4.42
N LYS A 64 5.67 -11.18 -4.29
CA LYS A 64 5.34 -10.28 -5.39
C LYS A 64 6.30 -9.10 -5.52
N TYR A 65 6.89 -8.66 -4.42
CA TYR A 65 7.66 -7.42 -4.35
C TYR A 65 8.99 -7.60 -3.61
N VAL A 66 9.94 -6.70 -3.90
CA VAL A 66 11.12 -6.46 -3.07
C VAL A 66 10.80 -5.28 -2.17
N TYR A 67 10.67 -5.53 -0.87
CA TYR A 67 10.38 -4.50 0.13
C TYR A 67 11.65 -3.73 0.47
N VAL A 68 11.54 -2.39 0.56
CA VAL A 68 12.58 -1.48 1.03
C VAL A 68 12.00 -0.59 2.12
N ASP A 69 12.73 -0.44 3.24
CA ASP A 69 12.37 0.52 4.28
C ASP A 69 12.52 1.95 3.76
N GLY A 70 11.44 2.72 3.81
CA GLY A 70 11.40 4.11 3.33
C GLY A 70 11.92 5.15 4.33
N LYS A 71 12.31 4.76 5.56
CA LYS A 71 12.79 5.68 6.58
C LYS A 71 13.99 6.53 6.14
N PRO A 72 15.02 5.99 5.46
CA PRO A 72 16.13 6.81 4.95
C PRO A 72 15.68 7.91 3.98
N TYR A 73 14.65 7.65 3.20
CA TYR A 73 14.13 8.64 2.24
C TYR A 73 13.31 9.73 2.93
N ILE A 74 12.59 9.38 4.00
CA ILE A 74 11.94 10.35 4.89
C ILE A 74 12.99 11.31 5.49
N GLU A 75 14.11 10.78 5.97
CA GLU A 75 15.21 11.59 6.48
C GLU A 75 15.83 12.49 5.40
N LYS A 76 15.91 11.99 4.16
CA LYS A 76 16.43 12.76 3.01
C LYS A 76 15.48 13.92 2.66
N LEU A 77 14.16 13.67 2.64
CA LEU A 77 13.15 14.72 2.46
C LEU A 77 13.22 15.79 3.56
N ASN A 78 13.38 15.38 4.82
CA ASN A 78 13.56 16.31 5.94
C ASN A 78 14.81 17.20 5.75
N LYS A 79 15.91 16.65 5.25
CA LYS A 79 17.13 17.43 4.93
C LYS A 79 16.93 18.40 3.77
N MET A 80 16.01 18.09 2.84
CA MET A 80 15.58 18.99 1.77
C MET A 80 14.63 20.09 2.27
N GLY A 81 14.28 20.11 3.57
CA GLY A 81 13.38 21.09 4.17
C GLY A 81 11.90 20.68 4.15
N ILE A 82 11.59 19.48 3.69
CA ILE A 82 10.22 18.95 3.60
C ILE A 82 9.92 18.15 4.87
N VAL A 83 9.43 18.84 5.90
CA VAL A 83 9.14 18.26 7.21
C VAL A 83 7.77 17.57 7.22
N ASP A 84 6.78 18.16 6.56
CA ASP A 84 5.45 17.58 6.38
C ASP A 84 5.37 16.84 5.04
N ILE A 85 5.65 15.54 5.06
CA ILE A 85 5.71 14.71 3.86
C ILE A 85 4.31 14.50 3.26
N SER A 86 3.23 14.69 4.04
CA SER A 86 1.87 14.61 3.49
C SER A 86 1.63 15.66 2.41
N THR A 87 2.31 16.81 2.52
CA THR A 87 2.23 17.93 1.57
C THR A 87 3.31 17.89 0.49
N ALA A 88 4.31 17.00 0.63
CA ALA A 88 5.37 16.84 -0.36
C ALA A 88 4.80 16.57 -1.75
N GLU A 89 5.34 17.26 -2.74
CA GLU A 89 5.01 16.97 -4.13
C GLU A 89 5.62 15.64 -4.56
N ARG A 90 5.07 15.06 -5.62
CA ARG A 90 5.57 13.81 -6.16
C ARG A 90 7.04 13.92 -6.59
N SER A 91 7.42 15.04 -7.23
CA SER A 91 8.78 15.35 -7.64
C SER A 91 9.75 15.26 -6.47
N ASP A 92 9.42 15.86 -5.33
CA ASP A 92 10.29 15.86 -4.15
C ASP A 92 10.56 14.45 -3.65
N ILE A 93 9.51 13.61 -3.64
CA ILE A 93 9.62 12.21 -3.24
C ILE A 93 10.49 11.42 -4.23
N VAL A 94 10.33 11.66 -5.54
CA VAL A 94 11.14 11.03 -6.58
C VAL A 94 12.59 11.48 -6.50
N ASP A 95 12.85 12.78 -6.28
CA ASP A 95 14.20 13.34 -6.15
C ASP A 95 14.91 12.80 -4.89
N ALA A 96 14.17 12.53 -3.81
CA ALA A 96 14.74 11.89 -2.63
C ALA A 96 15.18 10.42 -2.89
N LEU A 97 14.68 9.80 -3.96
CA LEU A 97 15.01 8.44 -4.38
C LEU A 97 16.02 8.40 -5.53
N ASP A 98 16.54 9.55 -5.97
CA ASP A 98 17.47 9.59 -7.08
C ASP A 98 18.72 8.74 -6.80
N GLY A 99 19.11 7.93 -7.79
CA GLY A 99 20.21 6.96 -7.69
C GLY A 99 19.84 5.64 -7.00
N GLU A 100 18.61 5.48 -6.49
CA GLU A 100 18.15 4.27 -5.80
C GLU A 100 17.40 3.33 -6.77
N ASN A 101 17.51 2.02 -6.55
CA ASN A 101 16.77 1.03 -7.34
C ASN A 101 15.36 0.80 -6.75
N VAL A 102 14.51 1.81 -6.80
CA VAL A 102 13.13 1.78 -6.33
C VAL A 102 12.19 2.00 -7.50
N ASP A 103 11.24 1.08 -7.70
CA ASP A 103 10.26 1.16 -8.77
C ASP A 103 9.01 1.92 -8.33
N TYR A 104 8.55 1.67 -7.09
CA TYR A 104 7.35 2.29 -6.52
C TYR A 104 7.59 2.78 -5.11
N VAL A 105 6.85 3.82 -4.72
CA VAL A 105 6.76 4.29 -3.34
C VAL A 105 5.34 4.10 -2.85
N VAL A 106 5.20 3.56 -1.64
CA VAL A 106 3.95 3.58 -0.87
C VAL A 106 4.19 4.46 0.35
N TYR A 107 3.48 5.57 0.43
CA TYR A 107 3.49 6.48 1.57
C TYR A 107 2.20 6.35 2.36
N ALA A 108 2.32 6.25 3.68
CA ALA A 108 1.21 6.26 4.62
C ALA A 108 1.57 7.06 5.87
N GLU A 109 0.70 7.97 6.30
CA GLU A 109 0.88 8.76 7.52
C GLU A 109 -0.35 8.70 8.39
N VAL A 110 -0.20 8.30 9.65
CA VAL A 110 -1.26 8.44 10.66
C VAL A 110 -1.22 9.86 11.20
N GLN A 111 -2.25 10.64 10.90
CA GLN A 111 -2.43 11.98 11.48
C GLN A 111 -3.02 11.91 12.89
N PRO A 112 -2.90 12.98 13.69
CA PRO A 112 -3.50 13.02 15.03
C PRO A 112 -4.99 12.65 15.01
N PHE A 113 -5.38 11.77 15.93
CA PHE A 113 -6.77 11.32 16.03
C PHE A 113 -7.69 12.46 16.43
N VAL A 114 -8.81 12.60 15.71
CA VAL A 114 -9.85 13.58 16.06
C VAL A 114 -10.85 12.91 16.98
N ARG A 115 -10.93 13.40 18.22
CA ARG A 115 -11.86 12.90 19.24
C ARG A 115 -13.07 13.83 19.36
N LYS A 116 -14.29 13.24 19.33
CA LYS A 116 -15.55 13.94 19.59
C LYS A 116 -16.32 13.20 20.66
N GLU A 117 -16.66 13.92 21.74
CA GLU A 117 -17.51 13.42 22.82
C GLU A 117 -18.95 13.86 22.59
N LYS A 118 -19.88 12.95 22.85
CA LYS A 118 -21.30 13.22 22.84
C LYS A 118 -21.86 12.87 24.22
N ARG A 119 -22.34 13.87 24.94
CA ARG A 119 -22.94 13.68 26.28
C ARG A 119 -24.43 13.93 26.20
N SER A 120 -25.20 13.00 26.74
CA SER A 120 -26.61 13.15 27.01
C SER A 120 -26.89 12.94 28.50
N PHE A 121 -28.11 13.16 28.94
CA PHE A 121 -28.46 13.01 30.36
C PHE A 121 -28.28 11.57 30.88
N PHE A 122 -28.39 10.57 29.99
CA PHE A 122 -28.29 9.15 30.33
C PHE A 122 -27.17 8.38 29.64
N SER A 123 -26.39 9.01 28.79
CA SER A 123 -25.33 8.32 28.05
C SER A 123 -24.15 9.20 27.74
N TYR A 124 -22.98 8.58 27.69
CA TYR A 124 -21.73 9.15 27.22
C TYR A 124 -21.29 8.41 25.97
N GLY A 125 -21.15 9.12 24.86
CA GLY A 125 -20.64 8.59 23.59
C GLY A 125 -19.29 9.19 23.25
N LEU A 126 -18.45 8.39 22.63
CA LEU A 126 -17.14 8.79 22.14
C LEU A 126 -16.99 8.35 20.69
N LYS A 127 -16.67 9.29 19.82
CA LYS A 127 -16.28 9.04 18.41
C LYS A 127 -14.84 9.42 18.21
N ILE A 128 -14.07 8.52 17.59
CA ILE A 128 -12.69 8.76 17.19
C ILE A 128 -12.57 8.62 15.68
N THR A 129 -11.96 9.60 15.05
CA THR A 129 -11.70 9.61 13.61
C THR A 129 -10.19 9.54 13.39
N THR A 130 -9.73 8.59 12.57
CA THR A 130 -8.37 8.56 12.02
C THR A 130 -8.35 9.19 10.64
N GLN A 131 -7.23 9.81 10.30
CA GLN A 131 -6.96 10.34 8.97
C GLN A 131 -5.59 9.82 8.53
N ILE A 132 -5.55 9.20 7.35
CA ILE A 132 -4.33 8.59 6.81
C ILE A 132 -4.13 9.09 5.38
N PRO A 133 -3.34 10.19 5.16
CA PRO A 133 -2.80 10.50 3.85
C PRO A 133 -2.08 9.29 3.27
N PHE A 134 -2.37 8.97 2.01
CA PHE A 134 -1.87 7.77 1.36
C PHE A 134 -1.51 8.07 -0.10
N LYS A 135 -0.32 7.68 -0.51
CA LYS A 135 0.16 7.88 -1.87
C LYS A 135 0.78 6.60 -2.41
N ILE A 136 0.55 6.28 -3.67
CA ILE A 136 1.30 5.28 -4.43
C ILE A 136 1.90 6.00 -5.62
N ILE A 137 3.23 5.94 -5.77
CA ILE A 137 3.98 6.65 -6.80
C ILE A 137 4.76 5.65 -7.64
N ASP A 138 4.63 5.76 -8.96
CA ASP A 138 5.53 5.15 -9.93
C ASP A 138 6.73 6.08 -10.09
N VAL A 139 7.87 5.67 -9.53
CA VAL A 139 9.11 6.46 -9.48
C VAL A 139 9.68 6.64 -10.89
N VAL A 140 9.69 5.55 -11.67
CA VAL A 140 10.30 5.51 -13.02
C VAL A 140 9.60 6.47 -13.99
N ASN A 141 8.26 6.54 -13.92
CA ASN A 141 7.46 7.41 -14.78
C ASN A 141 7.06 8.73 -14.11
N ASN A 142 7.51 8.95 -12.88
CA ASN A 142 7.19 10.14 -12.08
C ASN A 142 5.70 10.45 -12.11
N LYS A 143 4.83 9.50 -11.69
CA LYS A 143 3.37 9.69 -11.67
C LYS A 143 2.72 9.10 -10.44
N TYR A 144 1.62 9.70 -10.00
CA TYR A 144 0.76 9.08 -8.99
C TYR A 144 -0.03 7.92 -9.60
N LEU A 145 0.01 6.75 -8.96
CA LEU A 145 -0.95 5.67 -9.16
C LEU A 145 -2.16 5.84 -8.23
N TYR A 146 -1.90 6.44 -7.07
CA TYR A 146 -2.93 6.87 -6.12
C TYR A 146 -2.41 8.07 -5.31
N ASN A 147 -3.27 9.03 -5.03
CA ASN A 147 -3.01 10.13 -4.09
C ASN A 147 -4.34 10.50 -3.42
N GLY A 148 -4.44 10.25 -2.13
CA GLY A 148 -5.66 10.48 -1.38
C GLY A 148 -5.46 10.42 0.12
N LYS A 149 -6.58 10.41 0.83
CA LYS A 149 -6.62 10.30 2.29
C LYS A 149 -7.78 9.41 2.72
N PHE A 150 -7.51 8.43 3.55
CA PHE A 150 -8.54 7.66 4.22
C PHE A 150 -8.99 8.40 5.48
N VAL A 151 -10.30 8.52 5.67
CA VAL A 151 -10.90 9.20 6.82
C VAL A 151 -11.95 8.26 7.40
N GLU A 152 -11.56 7.55 8.46
CA GLU A 152 -12.41 6.54 9.07
C GLU A 152 -12.74 6.89 10.50
N SER A 153 -13.94 6.51 10.93
CA SER A 153 -14.43 6.81 12.26
C SER A 153 -15.05 5.59 12.91
N ALA A 154 -14.74 5.39 14.17
CA ALA A 154 -15.49 4.48 15.01
C ALA A 154 -16.04 5.21 16.23
N ASP A 155 -17.14 4.73 16.75
CA ASP A 155 -17.78 5.25 17.95
C ASP A 155 -18.23 4.13 18.88
N ASP A 156 -18.42 4.49 20.13
CA ASP A 156 -19.00 3.64 21.16
C ASP A 156 -19.75 4.50 22.18
N SER A 157 -20.66 3.91 22.91
CA SER A 157 -21.46 4.60 23.91
C SER A 157 -21.71 3.72 25.15
N THR A 158 -21.79 4.35 26.32
CA THR A 158 -22.08 3.67 27.57
C THR A 158 -23.05 4.48 28.43
N MET A 159 -23.87 3.81 29.23
CA MET A 159 -24.66 4.43 30.25
C MET A 159 -23.89 4.64 31.55
N PHE A 160 -22.89 3.79 31.83
CA PHE A 160 -22.07 3.81 33.04
C PHE A 160 -20.60 3.56 32.71
N GLY A 161 -19.74 4.41 33.27
CA GLY A 161 -18.29 4.25 33.12
C GLY A 161 -17.67 5.04 31.97
N GLY A 162 -16.34 5.00 31.88
CA GLY A 162 -15.58 5.65 30.84
C GLY A 162 -15.31 4.74 29.65
N LEU A 163 -15.39 5.28 28.45
CA LEU A 163 -15.02 4.58 27.22
C LEU A 163 -13.51 4.68 26.98
N GLY A 164 -12.89 3.54 26.65
CA GLY A 164 -11.47 3.50 26.31
C GLY A 164 -11.19 4.01 24.90
N ASN A 165 -10.37 5.04 24.78
CA ASN A 165 -9.97 5.61 23.48
C ASN A 165 -9.31 4.59 22.54
N LYS A 166 -8.45 3.71 23.09
CA LYS A 166 -7.65 2.74 22.34
C LYS A 166 -8.53 1.83 21.47
N GLY A 167 -9.52 1.19 22.04
CA GLY A 167 -10.37 0.23 21.31
C GLY A 167 -11.13 0.89 20.15
N ILE A 168 -11.65 2.10 20.37
CA ILE A 168 -12.37 2.86 19.33
C ILE A 168 -11.40 3.35 18.24
N ALA A 169 -10.23 3.85 18.62
CA ALA A 169 -9.22 4.26 17.65
C ALA A 169 -8.76 3.09 16.76
N LEU A 170 -8.52 1.92 17.36
CA LEU A 170 -8.10 0.73 16.60
C LEU A 170 -9.19 0.23 15.64
N LYS A 171 -10.48 0.35 16.00
CA LYS A 171 -11.58 0.05 15.04
C LYS A 171 -11.53 0.99 13.83
N ALA A 172 -11.31 2.30 14.04
CA ALA A 172 -11.17 3.25 12.95
C ALA A 172 -9.92 2.97 12.08
N VAL A 173 -8.79 2.61 12.70
CA VAL A 173 -7.57 2.20 11.99
C VAL A 173 -7.80 0.94 11.17
N GLU A 174 -8.53 -0.04 11.69
CA GLU A 174 -8.85 -1.28 10.97
C GLU A 174 -9.68 -1.02 9.71
N GLN A 175 -10.66 -0.12 9.79
CA GLN A 175 -11.44 0.31 8.60
C GLN A 175 -10.54 0.98 7.56
N ALA A 176 -9.61 1.85 8.00
CA ALA A 176 -8.64 2.47 7.10
C ALA A 176 -7.69 1.43 6.48
N ASN A 177 -7.25 0.43 7.26
CA ASN A 177 -6.42 -0.68 6.77
C ASN A 177 -7.11 -1.47 5.66
N GLN A 178 -8.40 -1.74 5.77
CA GLN A 178 -9.18 -2.44 4.73
C GLN A 178 -9.22 -1.63 3.43
N GLN A 179 -9.40 -0.31 3.52
CA GLN A 179 -9.38 0.56 2.35
C GLN A 179 -7.96 0.66 1.73
N MET A 180 -6.91 0.80 2.55
CA MET A 180 -5.53 0.79 2.07
C MET A 180 -5.21 -0.53 1.34
N ALA A 181 -5.60 -1.68 1.89
CA ALA A 181 -5.40 -2.98 1.26
C ALA A 181 -6.12 -3.07 -0.10
N SER A 182 -7.36 -2.59 -0.18
CA SER A 182 -8.13 -2.54 -1.43
C SER A 182 -7.43 -1.68 -2.49
N VAL A 183 -6.95 -0.49 -2.10
CA VAL A 183 -6.25 0.43 -3.01
C VAL A 183 -4.90 -0.16 -3.44
N LEU A 184 -4.12 -0.76 -2.53
CA LEU A 184 -2.85 -1.42 -2.88
C LEU A 184 -3.08 -2.54 -3.89
N THR A 185 -4.05 -3.42 -3.64
CA THR A 185 -4.38 -4.52 -4.55
C THR A 185 -4.82 -4.01 -5.93
N ALA A 186 -5.55 -2.90 -5.99
CA ALA A 186 -6.08 -2.37 -7.24
C ALA A 186 -5.09 -1.49 -8.02
N ARG A 187 -4.11 -0.87 -7.35
CA ARG A 187 -3.29 0.20 -7.93
C ARG A 187 -1.79 -0.06 -7.94
N LEU A 188 -1.25 -0.92 -7.06
CA LEU A 188 0.17 -1.24 -7.03
C LEU A 188 0.46 -2.38 -8.03
N PRO A 189 1.21 -2.12 -9.12
CA PRO A 189 1.50 -3.16 -10.11
C PRO A 189 2.46 -4.22 -9.57
N GLU A 190 2.24 -5.48 -9.94
CA GLU A 190 3.11 -6.61 -9.60
C GLU A 190 4.31 -6.76 -10.59
N THR A 191 4.43 -5.85 -11.55
CA THR A 191 5.50 -5.83 -12.54
C THR A 191 6.29 -4.55 -12.45
N LYS A 192 7.56 -4.61 -12.89
CA LYS A 192 8.38 -3.40 -13.00
C LYS A 192 7.76 -2.40 -13.99
N PRO A 193 7.84 -1.10 -13.68
CA PRO A 193 7.36 -0.08 -14.60
C PRO A 193 8.20 -0.05 -15.88
N VAL A 194 7.53 0.07 -17.02
CA VAL A 194 8.20 0.33 -18.28
C VAL A 194 8.28 1.84 -18.46
N LYS A 195 9.50 2.34 -18.74
CA LYS A 195 9.70 3.77 -19.00
C LYS A 195 8.86 4.19 -20.20
N ALA A 196 7.95 5.14 -20.01
CA ALA A 196 7.15 5.67 -21.10
C ALA A 196 8.09 6.37 -22.11
N THR A 197 8.10 5.87 -23.35
CA THR A 197 8.79 6.55 -24.47
C THR A 197 7.96 7.81 -24.79
N LYS A 198 8.62 8.97 -24.72
CA LYS A 198 8.01 10.26 -25.12
C LYS A 198 7.97 10.36 -26.63
#